data_c1a2eaa03bd9a2ecadda3f13b592b1c7
#
_entry.id   c1a2eaa03bd9a2ecadda3f13b592b1c7
#
_cell.length_a   1.000
_cell.length_b   1.000
_cell.length_c   1.000
_cell.angle_alpha   90.00
_cell.angle_beta   90.00
_cell.angle_gamma   90.00
#
_symmetry.space_group_name_H-M   'P 1'
#
loop_
_entity.id
_entity.type
_entity.pdbx_description
1 polymer ?
#
loop_
_entity_poly.entity_id
_entity_poly.type
_entity_poly.pdbx_seq_one_letter_code
_entity_poly.pdbx_strand_id
1 'polypeptide(L)'
;MKLLLVQVRSGIGDMILAGLPYIHALSKKFNTKLDLLAKESSKASDLFSEDGHIDEIITLDKEKDGVGGIFKLSNELKKRNFDKIFIFNSSLRYNLIARLASIKSIYQYPLFRSKDNIVHSAKIFTESITNGIVSTEPNLIIKKVDKNIDKNFKHICLGMSASGPTKRWNINNYIRLAEEMAKKTKCKFYIAGGEKDLDLINKFKNSDVEKNCVSFEKLTIKETLPIIKNCDLYIGNDTGWAHIAVALKVRALTLFMDSPVMAYGRYSSRMVTVEPKGEKDSTTHDTLGKDKISYNEVLTKTLELIN
;
A
#
# COMPACT_ATOMS: atom_id res chain seq x y z
N MET A 1 -10.25 22.73 -16.08
CA MET A 1 -10.70 21.33 -16.24
C MET A 1 -10.61 20.65 -14.89
N LYS A 2 -11.71 20.07 -14.42
CA LYS A 2 -11.79 19.39 -13.11
C LYS A 2 -11.92 17.88 -13.31
N LEU A 3 -11.03 17.11 -12.70
CA LEU A 3 -10.91 15.67 -12.89
C LEU A 3 -11.26 14.91 -11.60
N LEU A 4 -11.97 13.78 -11.73
CA LEU A 4 -12.24 12.87 -10.63
C LEU A 4 -11.66 11.48 -10.93
N LEU A 5 -10.90 10.93 -10.01
CA LEU A 5 -10.51 9.53 -10.03
C LEU A 5 -11.27 8.76 -8.96
N VAL A 6 -11.83 7.64 -9.32
CA VAL A 6 -12.56 6.73 -8.41
C VAL A 6 -11.73 5.48 -8.17
N GLN A 7 -11.16 5.36 -6.95
CA GLN A 7 -10.45 4.17 -6.50
C GLN A 7 -11.01 3.74 -5.14
N VAL A 8 -11.93 2.79 -5.17
CA VAL A 8 -12.75 2.39 -4.01
C VAL A 8 -12.40 1.02 -3.43
N ARG A 9 -11.16 0.57 -3.66
CA ARG A 9 -10.63 -0.58 -2.94
C ARG A 9 -10.34 -0.21 -1.49
N SER A 10 -10.48 -1.19 -0.59
CA SER A 10 -10.43 -0.91 0.85
C SER A 10 -9.03 -0.95 1.44
N GLY A 11 -8.06 -1.52 0.74
CA GLY A 11 -6.71 -1.73 1.27
C GLY A 11 -5.77 -0.53 1.02
N ILE A 12 -4.91 -0.23 1.99
CA ILE A 12 -3.81 0.72 1.83
C ILE A 12 -2.90 0.29 0.67
N GLY A 13 -2.56 -1.00 0.61
CA GLY A 13 -1.74 -1.55 -0.47
C GLY A 13 -2.37 -1.32 -1.84
N ASP A 14 -3.66 -1.66 -2.00
CA ASP A 14 -4.39 -1.44 -3.26
C ASP A 14 -4.36 0.03 -3.71
N MET A 15 -4.50 0.96 -2.76
CA MET A 15 -4.44 2.39 -3.04
C MET A 15 -3.05 2.82 -3.55
N ILE A 16 -2.00 2.25 -3.01
CA ILE A 16 -0.62 2.55 -3.41
C ILE A 16 -0.31 1.91 -4.77
N LEU A 17 -0.50 0.59 -4.92
CA LEU A 17 -0.01 -0.14 -6.10
C LEU A 17 -0.92 -0.04 -7.33
N ALA A 18 -2.24 0.14 -7.13
CA ALA A 18 -3.23 0.26 -8.21
C ALA A 18 -3.92 1.65 -8.25
N GLY A 19 -3.42 2.62 -7.51
CA GLY A 19 -3.90 4.00 -7.48
C GLY A 19 -2.79 5.02 -7.76
N LEU A 20 -1.81 5.12 -6.88
CA LEU A 20 -0.84 6.21 -6.84
C LEU A 20 -0.06 6.47 -8.16
N PRO A 21 0.54 5.47 -8.84
CA PRO A 21 1.26 5.73 -10.10
C PRO A 21 0.35 6.29 -11.19
N TYR A 22 -0.90 5.85 -11.20
CA TYR A 22 -1.89 6.21 -12.23
C TYR A 22 -2.52 7.58 -11.96
N ILE A 23 -2.69 7.95 -10.68
CA ILE A 23 -3.04 9.32 -10.26
C ILE A 23 -2.00 10.30 -10.83
N HIS A 24 -0.71 10.02 -10.61
CA HIS A 24 0.38 10.85 -11.10
C HIS A 24 0.42 10.91 -12.64
N ALA A 25 0.22 9.78 -13.31
CA ALA A 25 0.22 9.71 -14.77
C ALA A 25 -0.92 10.56 -15.38
N LEU A 26 -2.14 10.44 -14.84
CA LEU A 26 -3.30 11.22 -15.29
C LEU A 26 -3.13 12.71 -14.97
N SER A 27 -2.68 13.06 -13.78
CA SER A 27 -2.41 14.45 -13.41
C SER A 27 -1.40 15.10 -14.37
N LYS A 28 -0.32 14.41 -14.71
CA LYS A 28 0.68 14.89 -15.68
C LYS A 28 0.10 14.99 -17.08
N LYS A 29 -0.66 13.98 -17.56
CA LYS A 29 -1.27 13.98 -18.90
C LYS A 29 -2.17 15.19 -19.10
N PHE A 30 -2.98 15.54 -18.13
CA PHE A 30 -3.93 16.62 -18.22
C PHE A 30 -3.41 17.95 -17.66
N ASN A 31 -2.17 17.98 -17.17
CA ASN A 31 -1.51 19.13 -16.54
C ASN A 31 -2.40 19.81 -15.49
N THR A 32 -3.04 18.99 -14.65
CA THR A 32 -3.91 19.47 -13.58
C THR A 32 -3.97 18.47 -12.43
N LYS A 33 -4.26 18.93 -11.23
CA LYS A 33 -4.58 18.08 -10.10
C LYS A 33 -5.90 17.38 -10.33
N LEU A 34 -6.16 16.31 -9.61
CA LEU A 34 -7.43 15.61 -9.64
C LEU A 34 -7.98 15.38 -8.23
N ASP A 35 -9.29 15.30 -8.14
CA ASP A 35 -9.97 14.86 -6.91
C ASP A 35 -9.98 13.33 -6.89
N LEU A 36 -9.84 12.75 -5.71
CA LEU A 36 -9.83 11.31 -5.50
C LEU A 36 -11.03 10.88 -4.65
N LEU A 37 -11.92 10.05 -5.21
CA LEU A 37 -12.95 9.35 -4.45
C LEU A 37 -12.39 8.03 -3.94
N ALA A 38 -12.28 7.90 -2.62
CA ALA A 38 -11.70 6.73 -1.97
C ALA A 38 -12.48 6.31 -0.72
N LYS A 39 -12.41 5.03 -0.34
CA LYS A 39 -12.95 4.56 0.94
C LYS A 39 -12.10 5.03 2.11
N GLU A 40 -12.73 5.31 3.24
CA GLU A 40 -12.04 5.69 4.49
C GLU A 40 -10.97 4.65 4.91
N SER A 41 -11.30 3.36 4.72
CA SER A 41 -10.39 2.25 5.07
C SER A 41 -9.10 2.22 4.25
N SER A 42 -9.04 2.87 3.10
CA SER A 42 -7.83 3.00 2.29
C SER A 42 -6.79 3.95 2.86
N LYS A 43 -7.18 4.78 3.86
CA LYS A 43 -6.34 5.81 4.49
C LYS A 43 -5.74 6.81 3.48
N ALA A 44 -6.43 7.05 2.36
CA ALA A 44 -5.97 7.97 1.32
C ALA A 44 -5.66 9.37 1.86
N SER A 45 -6.48 9.89 2.78
CA SER A 45 -6.26 11.20 3.40
C SER A 45 -4.95 11.29 4.19
N ASP A 46 -4.56 10.22 4.89
CA ASP A 46 -3.28 10.16 5.59
C ASP A 46 -2.10 10.02 4.61
N LEU A 47 -2.27 9.16 3.60
CA LEU A 47 -1.22 8.85 2.63
C LEU A 47 -0.89 10.04 1.73
N PHE A 48 -1.90 10.73 1.23
CA PHE A 48 -1.75 11.68 0.11
C PHE A 48 -1.94 13.15 0.51
N SER A 49 -1.96 13.45 1.82
CA SER A 49 -2.18 14.82 2.31
C SER A 49 -1.16 15.85 1.80
N GLU A 50 -0.01 15.40 1.31
CA GLU A 50 1.07 16.26 0.83
C GLU A 50 1.34 16.08 -0.68
N ASP A 51 0.53 15.26 -1.36
CA ASP A 51 0.71 14.96 -2.78
C ASP A 51 0.17 16.08 -3.67
N GLY A 52 1.07 16.75 -4.39
CA GLY A 52 0.74 17.87 -5.26
C GLY A 52 -0.06 17.52 -6.51
N HIS A 53 -0.29 16.23 -6.81
CA HIS A 53 -1.11 15.76 -7.92
C HIS A 53 -2.59 15.60 -7.55
N ILE A 54 -2.91 15.65 -6.26
CA ILE A 54 -4.27 15.52 -5.72
C ILE A 54 -4.72 16.88 -5.20
N ASP A 55 -5.94 17.27 -5.53
CA ASP A 55 -6.56 18.51 -5.04
C ASP A 55 -7.38 18.23 -3.79
N GLU A 56 -8.35 17.35 -3.89
CA GLU A 56 -9.22 16.96 -2.78
C GLU A 56 -9.39 15.44 -2.70
N ILE A 57 -9.52 14.92 -1.48
CA ILE A 57 -9.88 13.52 -1.23
C ILE A 57 -11.31 13.46 -0.72
N ILE A 58 -12.19 12.92 -1.56
CA ILE A 58 -13.60 12.71 -1.24
C ILE A 58 -13.74 11.34 -0.61
N THR A 59 -14.07 11.31 0.68
CA THR A 59 -14.24 10.05 1.40
C THR A 59 -15.59 9.43 1.11
N LEU A 60 -15.58 8.19 0.64
CA LEU A 60 -16.76 7.35 0.50
C LEU A 60 -17.09 6.73 1.85
N ASP A 61 -18.02 7.31 2.57
CA ASP A 61 -18.56 6.80 3.83
C ASP A 61 -19.59 5.67 3.61
N LYS A 62 -20.01 5.02 4.71
CA LYS A 62 -20.98 3.91 4.66
C LYS A 62 -22.35 4.34 4.11
N GLU A 63 -22.76 5.58 4.32
CA GLU A 63 -24.06 6.08 3.85
C GLU A 63 -24.07 6.26 2.32
N LYS A 64 -22.92 6.59 1.74
CA LYS A 64 -22.73 6.75 0.30
C LYS A 64 -22.35 5.43 -0.40
N ASP A 65 -21.91 4.40 0.34
CA ASP A 65 -21.47 3.09 -0.19
C ASP A 65 -22.60 2.07 -0.19
N GLY A 66 -23.77 2.31 -0.51
CA GLY A 66 -24.90 1.40 -0.67
C GLY A 66 -25.79 1.79 -1.85
N VAL A 67 -26.82 1.03 -2.15
CA VAL A 67 -27.75 1.35 -3.24
C VAL A 67 -28.40 2.71 -3.02
N GLY A 68 -28.83 3.01 -1.80
CA GLY A 68 -29.39 4.32 -1.43
C GLY A 68 -28.40 5.48 -1.55
N GLY A 69 -27.10 5.21 -1.47
CA GLY A 69 -26.04 6.22 -1.59
C GLY A 69 -25.80 6.71 -3.04
N ILE A 70 -26.36 6.05 -4.05
CA ILE A 70 -26.17 6.44 -5.46
C ILE A 70 -26.63 7.88 -5.69
N PHE A 71 -27.85 8.21 -5.29
CA PHE A 71 -28.39 9.56 -5.49
C PHE A 71 -27.66 10.60 -4.63
N LYS A 72 -27.31 10.25 -3.38
CA LYS A 72 -26.58 11.16 -2.49
C LYS A 72 -25.22 11.53 -3.07
N LEU A 73 -24.46 10.52 -3.52
CA LEU A 73 -23.15 10.73 -4.13
C LEU A 73 -23.26 11.44 -5.50
N SER A 74 -24.25 11.08 -6.34
CA SER A 74 -24.46 11.75 -7.62
C SER A 74 -24.73 13.24 -7.45
N ASN A 75 -25.58 13.62 -6.48
CA ASN A 75 -25.89 15.02 -6.20
C ASN A 75 -24.68 15.78 -5.66
N GLU A 76 -23.85 15.15 -4.83
CA GLU A 76 -22.58 15.72 -4.36
C GLU A 76 -21.63 15.99 -5.52
N LEU A 77 -21.40 14.98 -6.37
CA LEU A 77 -20.49 15.09 -7.52
C LEU A 77 -21.01 16.10 -8.56
N LYS A 78 -22.33 16.18 -8.75
CA LYS A 78 -22.95 17.17 -9.66
C LYS A 78 -22.63 18.61 -9.26
N LYS A 79 -22.67 18.91 -7.95
CA LYS A 79 -22.34 20.25 -7.42
C LYS A 79 -20.87 20.62 -7.64
N ARG A 80 -20.00 19.63 -7.80
CA ARG A 80 -18.56 19.82 -7.99
C ARG A 80 -18.15 20.09 -9.44
N ASN A 81 -19.05 19.84 -10.42
CA ASN A 81 -18.88 20.13 -11.86
C ASN A 81 -17.60 19.50 -12.47
N PHE A 82 -17.45 18.18 -12.35
CA PHE A 82 -16.35 17.48 -12.98
C PHE A 82 -16.50 17.40 -14.50
N ASP A 83 -15.40 17.64 -15.23
CA ASP A 83 -15.34 17.50 -16.68
C ASP A 83 -15.13 16.04 -17.10
N LYS A 84 -14.28 15.31 -16.36
CA LYS A 84 -13.92 13.93 -16.63
C LYS A 84 -13.87 13.10 -15.36
N ILE A 85 -14.23 11.81 -15.49
CA ILE A 85 -14.12 10.83 -14.41
C ILE A 85 -13.37 9.58 -14.90
N PHE A 86 -12.45 9.09 -14.08
CA PHE A 86 -11.66 7.88 -14.29
C PHE A 86 -12.03 6.84 -13.23
N ILE A 87 -12.74 5.79 -13.63
CA ILE A 87 -13.30 4.78 -12.71
C ILE A 87 -12.42 3.52 -12.72
N PHE A 88 -11.59 3.37 -11.71
CA PHE A 88 -10.72 2.21 -11.48
C PHE A 88 -11.50 1.08 -10.80
N ASN A 89 -12.68 0.81 -11.32
CA ASN A 89 -13.60 -0.22 -10.82
C ASN A 89 -14.49 -0.73 -11.95
N SER A 90 -14.78 -2.04 -11.96
CA SER A 90 -15.61 -2.68 -12.99
C SER A 90 -17.11 -2.63 -12.67
N SER A 91 -17.54 -1.98 -11.59
CA SER A 91 -18.94 -1.87 -11.19
C SER A 91 -19.68 -0.83 -12.01
N LEU A 92 -20.86 -1.18 -12.53
CA LEU A 92 -21.79 -0.26 -13.19
C LEU A 92 -22.25 0.88 -12.27
N ARG A 93 -22.20 0.71 -10.96
CA ARG A 93 -22.60 1.70 -9.96
C ARG A 93 -21.97 3.08 -10.20
N TYR A 94 -20.62 3.12 -10.33
CA TYR A 94 -19.91 4.40 -10.47
C TYR A 94 -20.13 5.05 -11.84
N ASN A 95 -20.39 4.23 -12.87
CA ASN A 95 -20.82 4.75 -14.17
C ASN A 95 -22.19 5.43 -14.09
N LEU A 96 -23.15 4.78 -13.42
CA LEU A 96 -24.47 5.35 -13.19
C LEU A 96 -24.38 6.67 -12.39
N ILE A 97 -23.60 6.67 -11.30
CA ILE A 97 -23.35 7.87 -10.49
C ILE A 97 -22.80 9.01 -11.36
N ALA A 98 -21.82 8.73 -12.21
CA ALA A 98 -21.23 9.73 -13.11
C ALA A 98 -22.23 10.31 -14.09
N ARG A 99 -23.09 9.47 -14.68
CA ARG A 99 -24.17 9.90 -15.59
C ARG A 99 -25.20 10.78 -14.88
N LEU A 100 -25.65 10.36 -13.69
CA LEU A 100 -26.59 11.14 -12.87
C LEU A 100 -25.97 12.48 -12.40
N ALA A 101 -24.67 12.51 -12.19
CA ALA A 101 -23.91 13.72 -11.90
C ALA A 101 -23.64 14.60 -13.14
N SER A 102 -24.12 14.19 -14.33
CA SER A 102 -23.95 14.90 -15.61
C SER A 102 -22.49 15.07 -16.05
N ILE A 103 -21.59 14.16 -15.65
CA ILE A 103 -20.19 14.16 -16.09
C ILE A 103 -20.12 13.67 -17.54
N LYS A 104 -19.56 14.50 -18.43
CA LYS A 104 -19.58 14.24 -19.88
C LYS A 104 -18.62 13.15 -20.34
N SER A 105 -17.41 13.13 -19.80
CA SER A 105 -16.35 12.19 -20.21
C SER A 105 -16.14 11.13 -19.14
N ILE A 106 -16.59 9.91 -19.39
CA ILE A 106 -16.50 8.78 -18.45
C ILE A 106 -15.55 7.74 -19.01
N TYR A 107 -14.47 7.48 -18.30
CA TYR A 107 -13.51 6.43 -18.56
C TYR A 107 -13.66 5.37 -17.46
N GLN A 108 -13.80 4.10 -17.83
CA GLN A 108 -14.05 3.03 -16.85
C GLN A 108 -13.31 1.75 -17.24
N TYR A 109 -12.89 0.98 -16.23
CA TYR A 109 -12.42 -0.39 -16.40
C TYR A 109 -13.45 -1.23 -17.16
N PRO A 110 -13.02 -2.23 -17.95
CA PRO A 110 -13.93 -3.18 -18.56
C PRO A 110 -14.86 -3.82 -17.53
N LEU A 111 -16.16 -3.92 -17.84
CA LEU A 111 -17.18 -4.42 -16.92
C LEU A 111 -16.98 -5.90 -16.57
N PHE A 112 -16.53 -6.70 -17.53
CA PHE A 112 -16.27 -8.13 -17.38
C PHE A 112 -14.77 -8.39 -17.32
N ARG A 113 -14.13 -7.88 -16.27
CA ARG A 113 -12.71 -8.09 -16.05
C ARG A 113 -12.46 -9.53 -15.61
N SER A 114 -11.54 -10.21 -16.28
CA SER A 114 -10.96 -11.47 -15.80
C SER A 114 -10.25 -11.25 -14.45
N LYS A 115 -9.86 -12.33 -13.76
CA LYS A 115 -9.09 -12.26 -12.49
C LYS A 115 -7.65 -11.75 -12.70
N ASP A 116 -7.48 -10.73 -13.55
CA ASP A 116 -6.18 -10.20 -13.92
C ASP A 116 -5.52 -9.48 -12.74
N ASN A 117 -4.20 -9.42 -12.84
CA ASN A 117 -3.36 -8.64 -11.95
C ASN A 117 -3.85 -7.18 -11.90
N ILE A 118 -4.17 -6.70 -10.69
CA ILE A 118 -4.76 -5.37 -10.48
C ILE A 118 -3.84 -4.23 -10.93
N VAL A 119 -2.53 -4.41 -10.82
CA VAL A 119 -1.53 -3.44 -11.27
C VAL A 119 -1.51 -3.39 -12.79
N HIS A 120 -1.51 -4.56 -13.44
CA HIS A 120 -1.52 -4.66 -14.89
C HIS A 120 -2.79 -4.03 -15.49
N SER A 121 -3.95 -4.33 -14.93
CA SER A 121 -5.22 -3.73 -15.36
C SER A 121 -5.24 -2.21 -15.22
N ALA A 122 -4.73 -1.69 -14.10
CA ALA A 122 -4.64 -0.25 -13.87
C ALA A 122 -3.66 0.42 -14.85
N LYS A 123 -2.53 -0.24 -15.14
CA LYS A 123 -1.54 0.22 -16.10
C LYS A 123 -2.14 0.33 -17.51
N ILE A 124 -2.69 -0.76 -18.06
CA ILE A 124 -3.27 -0.78 -19.40
C ILE A 124 -4.37 0.26 -19.55
N PHE A 125 -5.26 0.35 -18.56
CA PHE A 125 -6.33 1.35 -18.57
C PHE A 125 -5.78 2.76 -18.61
N THR A 126 -4.76 3.07 -17.83
CA THR A 126 -4.15 4.40 -17.81
C THR A 126 -3.40 4.69 -19.12
N GLU A 127 -2.66 3.72 -19.64
CA GLU A 127 -1.95 3.83 -20.95
C GLU A 127 -2.92 4.11 -22.09
N SER A 128 -4.11 3.49 -22.11
CA SER A 128 -5.14 3.76 -23.11
C SER A 128 -5.67 5.21 -23.08
N ILE A 129 -5.58 5.89 -21.94
CA ILE A 129 -6.02 7.27 -21.75
C ILE A 129 -4.88 8.25 -22.05
N THR A 130 -3.68 7.92 -21.59
CA THR A 130 -2.51 8.80 -21.72
C THR A 130 -1.83 8.70 -23.08
N ASN A 131 -2.09 7.64 -23.85
CA ASN A 131 -1.40 7.28 -25.10
C ASN A 131 0.12 7.17 -24.91
N GLY A 132 0.57 6.64 -23.76
CA GLY A 132 1.98 6.51 -23.43
C GLY A 132 2.23 5.45 -22.37
N ILE A 133 3.49 5.02 -22.25
CA ILE A 133 3.92 4.03 -21.26
C ILE A 133 3.80 4.62 -19.84
N VAL A 134 3.17 3.88 -18.95
CA VAL A 134 2.99 4.26 -17.54
C VAL A 134 3.80 3.34 -16.63
N SER A 135 4.57 3.94 -15.73
CA SER A 135 5.32 3.19 -14.71
C SER A 135 4.38 2.57 -13.67
N THR A 136 4.71 1.39 -13.19
CA THR A 136 4.05 0.74 -12.05
C THR A 136 4.69 1.11 -10.71
N GLU A 137 5.85 1.79 -10.72
CA GLU A 137 6.57 2.20 -9.53
C GLU A 137 5.81 3.30 -8.77
N PRO A 138 5.35 3.06 -7.55
CA PRO A 138 4.71 4.08 -6.76
C PRO A 138 5.74 5.07 -6.19
N ASN A 139 5.32 6.32 -6.04
CA ASN A 139 6.16 7.37 -5.44
C ASN A 139 5.31 8.20 -4.48
N LEU A 140 5.33 7.85 -3.20
CA LEU A 140 4.61 8.58 -2.16
C LEU A 140 5.36 9.86 -1.81
N ILE A 141 4.69 11.00 -1.95
CA ILE A 141 5.27 12.32 -1.72
C ILE A 141 5.01 12.73 -0.28
N ILE A 142 6.10 12.96 0.46
CA ILE A 142 6.08 13.55 1.80
C ILE A 142 7.08 14.69 1.87
N LYS A 143 6.68 15.79 2.49
CA LYS A 143 7.50 17.01 2.62
C LYS A 143 8.39 16.96 3.84
N LYS A 144 7.87 16.41 4.94
CA LYS A 144 8.58 16.35 6.23
C LYS A 144 9.33 15.02 6.32
N VAL A 145 10.65 15.08 6.35
CA VAL A 145 11.53 13.95 6.63
C VAL A 145 12.35 14.32 7.85
N ASP A 146 12.43 13.43 8.83
CA ASP A 146 13.32 13.65 9.98
C ASP A 146 14.77 13.59 9.50
N LYS A 147 15.50 14.70 9.63
CA LYS A 147 16.91 14.81 9.24
C LYS A 147 17.87 14.37 10.34
N ASN A 148 17.36 14.18 11.57
CA ASN A 148 18.18 13.90 12.76
C ASN A 148 18.22 12.40 13.11
N ILE A 149 18.15 11.55 12.10
CA ILE A 149 18.28 10.11 12.32
C ILE A 149 19.73 9.73 12.61
N ASP A 150 19.95 8.92 13.63
CA ASP A 150 21.30 8.47 13.99
C ASP A 150 21.83 7.43 12.97
N LYS A 151 22.71 7.89 12.10
CA LYS A 151 23.30 7.07 11.03
C LYS A 151 24.24 5.96 11.52
N ASN A 152 24.56 5.92 12.81
CA ASN A 152 25.33 4.83 13.40
C ASN A 152 24.48 3.57 13.59
N PHE A 153 23.16 3.68 13.42
CA PHE A 153 22.24 2.55 13.49
C PHE A 153 21.72 2.20 12.11
N LYS A 154 21.46 0.91 11.88
CA LYS A 154 20.60 0.44 10.79
C LYS A 154 19.15 0.54 11.26
N HIS A 155 18.33 1.24 10.51
CA HIS A 155 16.93 1.49 10.82
C HIS A 155 16.04 0.50 10.06
N ILE A 156 15.31 -0.35 10.77
CA ILE A 156 14.57 -1.47 10.20
C ILE A 156 13.11 -1.38 10.60
N CYS A 157 12.22 -1.33 9.62
CA CYS A 157 10.79 -1.40 9.86
C CYS A 157 10.32 -2.86 9.80
N LEU A 158 9.66 -3.35 10.85
CA LEU A 158 9.14 -4.72 10.95
C LEU A 158 7.63 -4.73 10.84
N GLY A 159 7.09 -5.34 9.79
CA GLY A 159 5.66 -5.51 9.52
C GLY A 159 5.14 -6.87 9.91
N MET A 160 4.87 -7.07 11.21
CA MET A 160 4.45 -8.36 11.77
C MET A 160 2.94 -8.62 11.63
N SER A 161 2.14 -7.57 11.42
CA SER A 161 0.69 -7.67 11.24
C SER A 161 0.32 -8.30 9.89
N ALA A 162 -0.90 -8.84 9.79
CA ALA A 162 -1.53 -9.25 8.53
C ALA A 162 -3.05 -9.32 8.68
N SER A 163 -3.77 -9.36 7.55
CA SER A 163 -5.23 -9.45 7.53
C SER A 163 -5.81 -10.79 8.02
N GLY A 164 -4.97 -11.82 8.19
CA GLY A 164 -5.38 -13.13 8.67
C GLY A 164 -4.20 -13.95 9.22
N PRO A 165 -4.47 -15.01 10.01
CA PRO A 165 -3.43 -15.83 10.65
C PRO A 165 -2.57 -16.60 9.64
N THR A 166 -3.12 -16.97 8.47
CA THR A 166 -2.41 -17.69 7.40
C THR A 166 -1.37 -16.83 6.69
N LYS A 167 -1.48 -15.50 6.82
CA LYS A 167 -0.56 -14.50 6.26
C LYS A 167 0.46 -13.98 7.27
N ARG A 168 0.50 -14.53 8.48
CA ARG A 168 1.40 -14.08 9.54
C ARG A 168 2.54 -15.07 9.71
N TRP A 169 3.77 -14.60 9.46
CA TRP A 169 4.95 -15.33 9.87
C TRP A 169 5.03 -15.36 11.39
N ASN A 170 5.60 -16.43 11.95
CA ASN A 170 5.66 -16.61 13.40
C ASN A 170 6.39 -15.44 14.07
N ILE A 171 5.80 -14.86 15.11
CA ILE A 171 6.36 -13.72 15.86
C ILE A 171 7.75 -14.04 16.43
N ASN A 172 7.98 -15.29 16.89
CA ASN A 172 9.25 -15.71 17.42
C ASN A 172 10.38 -15.65 16.37
N ASN A 173 10.04 -15.83 15.09
CA ASN A 173 11.00 -15.68 14.00
C ASN A 173 11.40 -14.21 13.79
N TYR A 174 10.45 -13.25 13.94
CA TYR A 174 10.78 -11.83 13.89
C TYR A 174 11.65 -11.42 15.07
N ILE A 175 11.35 -11.90 16.29
CA ILE A 175 12.16 -11.64 17.49
C ILE A 175 13.58 -12.17 17.28
N ARG A 176 13.70 -13.43 16.93
CA ARG A 176 14.99 -14.07 16.65
C ARG A 176 15.77 -13.35 15.56
N LEU A 177 15.10 -12.91 14.47
CA LEU A 177 15.74 -12.16 13.40
C LEU A 177 16.32 -10.83 13.91
N ALA A 178 15.54 -10.09 14.71
CA ALA A 178 15.98 -8.83 15.28
C ALA A 178 17.16 -9.01 16.25
N GLU A 179 17.15 -10.03 17.08
CA GLU A 179 18.23 -10.37 18.00
C GLU A 179 19.52 -10.76 17.25
N GLU A 180 19.41 -11.60 16.21
CA GLU A 180 20.55 -11.97 15.37
C GLU A 180 21.14 -10.77 14.63
N MET A 181 20.30 -9.86 14.14
CA MET A 181 20.75 -8.62 13.51
C MET A 181 21.43 -7.69 14.51
N ALA A 182 20.85 -7.51 15.70
CA ALA A 182 21.42 -6.65 16.74
C ALA A 182 22.80 -7.13 17.23
N LYS A 183 23.08 -8.44 17.14
CA LYS A 183 24.42 -9.00 17.43
C LYS A 183 25.46 -8.65 16.35
N LYS A 184 25.04 -8.43 15.11
CA LYS A 184 25.94 -8.17 13.98
C LYS A 184 26.19 -6.67 13.74
N THR A 185 25.19 -5.83 13.99
CA THR A 185 25.27 -4.38 13.76
C THR A 185 24.33 -3.63 14.70
N LYS A 186 24.63 -2.36 14.98
CA LYS A 186 23.70 -1.53 15.75
C LYS A 186 22.41 -1.32 14.97
N CYS A 187 21.29 -1.83 15.50
CA CYS A 187 19.98 -1.73 14.87
C CYS A 187 19.00 -0.93 15.73
N LYS A 188 18.08 -0.22 15.06
CA LYS A 188 16.88 0.36 15.63
C LYS A 188 15.67 -0.20 14.87
N PHE A 189 14.71 -0.76 15.59
CA PHE A 189 13.56 -1.43 15.02
C PHE A 189 12.30 -0.58 15.18
N TYR A 190 11.52 -0.48 14.12
CA TYR A 190 10.23 0.19 14.08
C TYR A 190 9.14 -0.82 13.82
N ILE A 191 8.24 -1.01 14.78
CA ILE A 191 7.24 -2.07 14.72
C ILE A 191 5.96 -1.51 14.09
N ALA A 192 5.73 -1.87 12.84
CA ALA A 192 4.55 -1.47 12.09
C ALA A 192 3.34 -2.32 12.45
N GLY A 193 2.35 -1.72 13.08
CA GLY A 193 1.11 -2.33 13.53
C GLY A 193 0.22 -1.29 14.19
N GLY A 194 -1.07 -1.59 14.34
CA GLY A 194 -2.05 -0.77 15.02
C GLY A 194 -2.52 -1.39 16.33
N GLU A 195 -3.54 -0.80 16.95
CA GLU A 195 -4.15 -1.31 18.20
C GLU A 195 -4.57 -2.78 18.14
N LYS A 196 -4.96 -3.27 16.96
CA LYS A 196 -5.34 -4.68 16.75
C LYS A 196 -4.16 -5.66 16.82
N ASP A 197 -2.95 -5.16 16.79
CA ASP A 197 -1.72 -5.94 16.79
C ASP A 197 -0.97 -5.87 18.14
N LEU A 198 -1.59 -5.32 19.18
CA LEU A 198 -0.97 -5.13 20.50
C LEU A 198 -0.37 -6.40 21.08
N ASP A 199 -1.02 -7.56 20.90
CA ASP A 199 -0.49 -8.84 21.38
C ASP A 199 0.86 -9.20 20.75
N LEU A 200 1.02 -8.91 19.44
CA LEU A 200 2.28 -9.13 18.73
C LEU A 200 3.34 -8.12 19.14
N ILE A 201 2.94 -6.85 19.25
CA ILE A 201 3.81 -5.74 19.65
C ILE A 201 4.35 -5.98 21.08
N ASN A 202 3.50 -6.39 22.02
CA ASN A 202 3.90 -6.66 23.39
C ASN A 202 4.86 -7.85 23.51
N LYS A 203 4.65 -8.92 22.72
CA LYS A 203 5.60 -10.04 22.66
C LYS A 203 6.98 -9.58 22.18
N PHE A 204 7.02 -8.69 21.19
CA PHE A 204 8.28 -8.16 20.69
C PHE A 204 8.94 -7.22 21.69
N LYS A 205 8.18 -6.37 22.38
CA LYS A 205 8.67 -5.47 23.43
C LYS A 205 9.24 -6.21 24.63
N ASN A 206 8.83 -7.44 24.90
CA ASN A 206 9.35 -8.27 25.99
C ASN A 206 10.59 -9.09 25.59
N SER A 207 11.24 -8.76 24.48
CA SER A 207 12.46 -9.42 23.99
C SER A 207 13.73 -8.63 24.34
N ASP A 208 14.91 -9.22 24.14
CA ASP A 208 16.20 -8.59 24.43
C ASP A 208 16.49 -7.32 23.60
N VAL A 209 15.75 -7.11 22.51
CA VAL A 209 15.88 -5.93 21.64
C VAL A 209 14.92 -4.78 21.97
N GLU A 210 14.14 -4.88 23.04
CA GLU A 210 13.14 -3.89 23.44
C GLU A 210 13.68 -2.45 23.46
N LYS A 211 14.87 -2.25 24.05
CA LYS A 211 15.50 -0.92 24.19
C LYS A 211 15.74 -0.22 22.84
N ASN A 212 15.78 -0.99 21.77
CA ASN A 212 16.01 -0.50 20.40
C ASN A 212 14.73 -0.45 19.57
N CYS A 213 13.55 -0.62 20.19
CA CYS A 213 12.27 -0.72 19.49
C CYS A 213 11.41 0.53 19.70
N VAL A 214 10.77 0.97 18.60
CA VAL A 214 9.72 1.99 18.60
C VAL A 214 8.52 1.40 17.89
N SER A 215 7.35 1.40 18.50
CA SER A 215 6.13 0.84 17.91
C SER A 215 5.17 1.92 17.42
N PHE A 216 4.37 1.57 16.41
CA PHE A 216 3.47 2.50 15.72
C PHE A 216 2.01 2.45 16.22
N GLU A 217 1.69 1.65 17.22
CA GLU A 217 0.32 1.39 17.67
C GLU A 217 -0.50 2.64 18.01
N LYS A 218 0.18 3.73 18.41
CA LYS A 218 -0.44 5.02 18.77
C LYS A 218 -0.29 6.09 17.67
N LEU A 219 0.34 5.76 16.56
CA LEU A 219 0.58 6.71 15.48
C LEU A 219 -0.46 6.55 14.37
N THR A 220 -0.86 7.65 13.79
CA THR A 220 -1.60 7.66 12.52
C THR A 220 -0.69 7.19 11.38
N ILE A 221 -1.26 6.74 10.28
CA ILE A 221 -0.47 6.39 9.08
C ILE A 221 0.41 7.57 8.65
N LYS A 222 -0.14 8.78 8.64
CA LYS A 222 0.62 10.00 8.28
C LYS A 222 1.86 10.21 9.13
N GLU A 223 1.77 10.00 10.45
CA GLU A 223 2.90 10.17 11.37
C GLU A 223 3.99 9.11 11.18
N THR A 224 3.63 7.93 10.68
CA THR A 224 4.60 6.86 10.42
C THR A 224 5.41 7.06 9.13
N LEU A 225 4.89 7.82 8.15
CA LEU A 225 5.54 7.99 6.85
C LEU A 225 6.97 8.53 6.93
N PRO A 226 7.25 9.63 7.66
CA PRO A 226 8.61 10.14 7.78
C PRO A 226 9.55 9.17 8.50
N ILE A 227 9.05 8.34 9.42
CA ILE A 227 9.84 7.33 10.11
C ILE A 227 10.21 6.21 9.14
N ILE A 228 9.23 5.65 8.42
CA ILE A 228 9.46 4.59 7.44
C ILE A 228 10.40 5.07 6.33
N LYS A 229 10.25 6.32 5.87
CA LYS A 229 11.11 6.92 4.84
C LYS A 229 12.60 6.88 5.19
N ASN A 230 12.90 6.91 6.46
CA ASN A 230 14.27 6.90 6.99
C ASN A 230 14.78 5.49 7.32
N CYS A 231 13.96 4.45 7.12
CA CYS A 231 14.43 3.08 7.30
C CYS A 231 15.33 2.63 6.14
N ASP A 232 16.35 1.84 6.46
CA ASP A 232 17.22 1.18 5.48
C ASP A 232 16.49 0.01 4.80
N LEU A 233 15.62 -0.66 5.57
CA LEU A 233 14.91 -1.85 5.10
C LEU A 233 13.56 -2.01 5.82
N TYR A 234 12.56 -2.46 5.08
CA TYR A 234 11.34 -3.04 5.61
C TYR A 234 11.43 -4.57 5.54
N ILE A 235 11.00 -5.26 6.59
CA ILE A 235 10.88 -6.73 6.60
C ILE A 235 9.50 -7.07 7.17
N GLY A 236 8.69 -7.83 6.44
CA GLY A 236 7.37 -8.13 6.97
C GLY A 236 6.49 -8.96 6.05
N ASN A 237 5.27 -9.21 6.54
CA ASN A 237 4.23 -9.87 5.78
C ASN A 237 3.72 -8.97 4.64
N ASP A 238 3.08 -9.55 3.63
CA ASP A 238 2.37 -8.82 2.58
C ASP A 238 1.18 -8.05 3.19
N THR A 239 1.41 -6.76 3.40
CA THR A 239 0.45 -5.81 3.99
C THR A 239 0.63 -4.41 3.44
N GLY A 240 -0.29 -3.50 3.78
CA GLY A 240 -0.18 -2.09 3.41
C GLY A 240 1.15 -1.44 3.80
N TRP A 241 1.79 -1.88 4.88
CA TRP A 241 3.08 -1.36 5.34
C TRP A 241 4.22 -1.63 4.36
N ALA A 242 4.26 -2.83 3.75
CA ALA A 242 5.23 -3.16 2.71
C ALA A 242 5.11 -2.22 1.51
N HIS A 243 3.87 -1.96 1.08
CA HIS A 243 3.60 -1.06 -0.05
C HIS A 243 3.92 0.41 0.28
N ILE A 244 3.66 0.85 1.52
CA ILE A 244 4.10 2.17 2.00
C ILE A 244 5.63 2.30 1.92
N ALA A 245 6.37 1.31 2.41
CA ALA A 245 7.83 1.31 2.37
C ALA A 245 8.35 1.42 0.94
N VAL A 246 7.84 0.60 0.02
CA VAL A 246 8.19 0.65 -1.41
C VAL A 246 7.88 2.01 -2.02
N ALA A 247 6.70 2.58 -1.74
CA ALA A 247 6.30 3.88 -2.27
C ALA A 247 7.15 5.04 -1.72
N LEU A 248 7.68 4.89 -0.51
CA LEU A 248 8.66 5.80 0.11
C LEU A 248 10.10 5.53 -0.36
N LYS A 249 10.31 4.62 -1.32
CA LYS A 249 11.61 4.23 -1.90
C LYS A 249 12.52 3.44 -0.95
N VAL A 250 11.95 2.84 0.07
CA VAL A 250 12.62 1.89 0.96
C VAL A 250 12.52 0.50 0.36
N ARG A 251 13.61 -0.28 0.40
CA ARG A 251 13.57 -1.71 0.02
C ARG A 251 12.67 -2.47 0.99
N ALA A 252 11.88 -3.42 0.47
CA ALA A 252 10.98 -4.22 1.27
C ALA A 252 11.21 -5.71 1.02
N LEU A 253 11.68 -6.42 2.04
CA LEU A 253 11.68 -7.88 2.07
C LEU A 253 10.30 -8.34 2.55
N THR A 254 9.49 -8.83 1.63
CA THR A 254 8.07 -9.12 1.89
C THR A 254 7.77 -10.60 1.77
N LEU A 255 7.09 -11.14 2.79
CA LEU A 255 6.75 -12.56 2.90
C LEU A 255 5.37 -12.83 2.32
N PHE A 256 5.32 -13.56 1.22
CA PHE A 256 4.08 -13.94 0.51
C PHE A 256 3.70 -15.38 0.85
N MET A 257 2.85 -15.56 1.85
CA MET A 257 2.47 -16.88 2.37
C MET A 257 1.10 -17.35 1.91
N ASP A 258 0.20 -16.41 1.68
CA ASP A 258 -1.21 -16.67 1.37
C ASP A 258 -1.85 -15.47 0.64
N SER A 259 -1.12 -14.94 -0.33
CA SER A 259 -1.55 -13.86 -1.21
C SER A 259 -0.83 -13.95 -2.57
N PRO A 260 -1.45 -13.46 -3.66
CA PRO A 260 -0.90 -13.57 -5.01
C PRO A 260 0.35 -12.72 -5.20
N VAL A 261 1.54 -13.33 -5.16
CA VAL A 261 2.81 -12.63 -5.35
C VAL A 261 2.89 -11.93 -6.69
N MET A 262 2.33 -12.52 -7.74
CA MET A 262 2.32 -11.92 -9.09
C MET A 262 1.52 -10.62 -9.15
N ALA A 263 0.50 -10.46 -8.29
CA ALA A 263 -0.33 -9.25 -8.23
C ALA A 263 0.28 -8.17 -7.32
N TYR A 264 0.84 -8.58 -6.19
CA TYR A 264 1.24 -7.66 -5.13
C TYR A 264 2.76 -7.55 -4.93
N GLY A 265 3.54 -8.50 -5.44
CA GLY A 265 4.99 -8.58 -5.22
C GLY A 265 5.86 -8.20 -6.43
N ARG A 266 5.30 -8.13 -7.65
CA ARG A 266 6.08 -7.98 -8.89
C ARG A 266 5.91 -6.62 -9.59
N TYR A 267 5.44 -5.60 -8.89
CA TYR A 267 5.18 -4.28 -9.47
C TYR A 267 6.33 -3.28 -9.30
N SER A 268 7.27 -3.54 -8.42
CA SER A 268 8.38 -2.65 -8.09
C SER A 268 9.69 -3.42 -7.92
N SER A 269 10.78 -2.84 -8.40
CA SER A 269 12.14 -3.36 -8.20
C SER A 269 12.61 -3.29 -6.74
N ARG A 270 11.93 -2.51 -5.89
CA ARG A 270 12.24 -2.39 -4.46
C ARG A 270 11.59 -3.45 -3.60
N MET A 271 10.64 -4.21 -4.16
CA MET A 271 10.01 -5.31 -3.44
C MET A 271 10.73 -6.61 -3.71
N VAL A 272 11.41 -7.13 -2.70
CA VAL A 272 12.04 -8.44 -2.71
C VAL A 272 11.11 -9.42 -2.01
N THR A 273 10.74 -10.51 -2.67
CA THR A 273 9.77 -11.45 -2.14
C THR A 273 10.43 -12.70 -1.58
N VAL A 274 9.84 -13.22 -0.51
CA VAL A 274 10.09 -14.60 -0.02
C VAL A 274 8.77 -15.35 -0.10
N GLU A 275 8.80 -16.51 -0.70
CA GLU A 275 7.64 -17.36 -0.96
C GLU A 275 7.84 -18.71 -0.28
N PRO A 276 6.78 -19.47 0.02
CA PRO A 276 6.90 -20.82 0.55
C PRO A 276 7.72 -21.73 -0.38
N LYS A 277 8.46 -22.64 0.18
CA LYS A 277 9.26 -23.57 -0.61
C LYS A 277 8.39 -24.32 -1.63
N GLY A 278 8.74 -24.22 -2.90
CA GLY A 278 8.02 -24.82 -4.03
C GLY A 278 6.94 -23.92 -4.65
N GLU A 279 6.71 -22.72 -4.11
CA GLU A 279 5.64 -21.81 -4.57
C GLU A 279 6.18 -20.56 -5.29
N LYS A 280 7.31 -20.68 -5.97
CA LYS A 280 7.90 -19.56 -6.68
C LYS A 280 6.94 -19.01 -7.75
N ASP A 281 6.59 -17.72 -7.63
CA ASP A 281 5.68 -17.00 -8.53
C ASP A 281 4.26 -17.61 -8.64
N SER A 282 3.87 -18.51 -7.72
CA SER A 282 2.59 -19.24 -7.78
C SER A 282 1.66 -19.03 -6.59
N THR A 283 2.08 -18.27 -5.56
CA THR A 283 1.25 -18.05 -4.38
C THR A 283 -0.09 -17.39 -4.72
N THR A 284 -1.13 -17.83 -4.02
CA THR A 284 -2.52 -17.35 -4.12
C THR A 284 -3.10 -17.09 -2.73
N HIS A 285 -4.38 -16.71 -2.65
CA HIS A 285 -5.09 -16.60 -1.36
C HIS A 285 -5.39 -17.96 -0.68
N ASP A 286 -5.10 -19.08 -1.36
CA ASP A 286 -5.34 -20.44 -0.87
C ASP A 286 -4.02 -21.23 -0.69
N THR A 287 -2.87 -20.56 -0.72
CA THR A 287 -1.56 -21.22 -0.61
C THR A 287 -1.28 -21.74 0.80
N LEU A 288 -1.75 -21.05 1.85
CA LEU A 288 -1.60 -21.42 3.27
C LEU A 288 -0.14 -21.78 3.65
N GLY A 289 0.81 -21.04 3.11
CA GLY A 289 2.22 -21.40 3.12
C GLY A 289 3.04 -20.86 4.30
N LYS A 290 2.42 -20.29 5.36
CA LYS A 290 3.13 -19.61 6.46
C LYS A 290 4.23 -20.47 7.14
N ASP A 291 3.99 -21.75 7.31
CA ASP A 291 4.92 -22.68 7.97
C ASP A 291 6.02 -23.20 7.02
N LYS A 292 5.95 -22.85 5.72
CA LYS A 292 6.93 -23.18 4.70
C LYS A 292 7.90 -22.05 4.37
N ILE A 293 7.78 -20.89 5.03
CA ILE A 293 8.75 -19.80 4.92
C ILE A 293 9.99 -20.12 5.75
N SER A 294 11.10 -20.27 5.08
CA SER A 294 12.39 -20.59 5.71
C SER A 294 12.96 -19.40 6.48
N TYR A 295 13.22 -19.57 7.77
CA TYR A 295 13.92 -18.58 8.59
C TYR A 295 15.29 -18.21 8.00
N ASN A 296 16.06 -19.22 7.59
CA ASN A 296 17.41 -19.00 7.06
C ASN A 296 17.39 -18.22 5.74
N GLU A 297 16.38 -18.43 4.89
CA GLU A 297 16.23 -17.65 3.66
C GLU A 297 15.93 -16.19 3.97
N VAL A 298 15.01 -15.93 4.91
CA VAL A 298 14.69 -14.56 5.34
C VAL A 298 15.91 -13.87 5.94
N LEU A 299 16.67 -14.56 6.81
CA LEU A 299 17.89 -14.03 7.41
C LEU A 299 18.94 -13.71 6.34
N THR A 300 19.21 -14.64 5.42
CA THR A 300 20.21 -14.45 4.35
C THR A 300 19.85 -13.24 3.49
N LYS A 301 18.61 -13.17 2.98
CA LYS A 301 18.14 -12.03 2.18
C LYS A 301 18.17 -10.72 2.96
N THR A 302 17.84 -10.74 4.25
CA THR A 302 17.93 -9.57 5.12
C THR A 302 19.35 -9.02 5.18
N LEU A 303 20.34 -9.90 5.39
CA LEU A 303 21.76 -9.51 5.47
C LEU A 303 22.28 -9.00 4.13
N GLU A 304 21.85 -9.58 3.01
CA GLU A 304 22.20 -9.10 1.65
C GLU A 304 21.64 -7.71 1.35
N LEU A 305 20.44 -7.41 1.84
CA LEU A 305 19.75 -6.15 1.53
C LEU A 305 20.18 -4.98 2.41
N ILE A 306 20.73 -5.25 3.61
CA ILE A 306 21.07 -4.21 4.59
C ILE A 306 22.56 -3.78 4.51
N ASN A 307 23.40 -4.59 3.87
CA ASN A 307 24.80 -4.25 3.58
C ASN A 307 24.89 -3.36 2.34
#